data_02ad5bfeaf11a4e8bfdc09b2cadaf90a
#
_entry.id   02ad5bfeaf11a4e8bfdc09b2cadaf90a
#
_cell.length_a   1.000
_cell.length_b   1.000
_cell.length_c   1.000
_cell.angle_alpha   90.00
_cell.angle_beta   90.00
_cell.angle_gamma   90.00
#
_symmetry.space_group_name_H-M   'P 1'
#
loop_
_entity.id
_entity.type
_entity.pdbx_description
1 polymer ?
#
loop_
_entity_poly.entity_id
_entity_poly.type
_entity_poly.pdbx_seq_one_letter_code
_entity_poly.pdbx_strand_id
1 'polypeptide(L)'
;GGVIATACTGALLLAEAGLLDGKETTSHWGFTEGLARRYPAVKVQGNRAFIATGEGQRLMMAGGGTTWMDLGLYLIARFIGMDEAIRIAKLYLVEWHESSQHAFSYLCSKRQNDDAVIAESQVWLAQNYDQSAPVNAAIKNSGLSERSYIRRFKNATGMTPIEYILNLRIEEAKQLLETTTIPIEAVAETVGYQDASFFNLKFQKKVGLTPAQYRRKFLGLRELLRKR
;
A
#
# COMPACT_ATOMS: atom_id res chain seq x y z
N GLY A 1 8.46 -32.98 1.86
CA GLY A 1 8.66 -32.01 0.79
C GLY A 1 9.34 -30.75 1.29
N GLY A 2 10.06 -30.04 0.42
CA GLY A 2 10.76 -28.83 0.75
C GLY A 2 9.85 -27.64 1.04
N VAL A 3 10.44 -26.56 1.57
CA VAL A 3 9.81 -25.26 1.75
C VAL A 3 10.38 -24.30 0.70
N ILE A 4 9.56 -23.45 0.14
CA ILE A 4 9.97 -22.39 -0.79
C ILE A 4 9.69 -21.06 -0.10
N ALA A 5 10.72 -20.24 0.00
CA ALA A 5 10.66 -18.93 0.60
C ALA A 5 11.16 -17.88 -0.40
N THR A 6 10.41 -16.80 -0.59
CA THR A 6 10.75 -15.71 -1.51
C THR A 6 10.50 -14.36 -0.85
N ALA A 7 11.19 -13.33 -1.34
CA ALA A 7 10.96 -11.95 -0.92
C ALA A 7 10.84 -11.05 -2.16
N CYS A 8 10.21 -9.89 -1.98
CA CYS A 8 10.07 -8.86 -2.99
C CYS A 8 9.38 -9.41 -4.26
N THR A 9 10.03 -9.34 -5.41
CA THR A 9 9.50 -9.83 -6.70
C THR A 9 9.61 -11.35 -6.89
N GLY A 10 10.22 -12.07 -5.95
CA GLY A 10 10.36 -13.53 -6.04
C GLY A 10 9.03 -14.29 -6.14
N ALA A 11 7.93 -13.71 -5.63
CA ALA A 11 6.58 -14.26 -5.79
C ALA A 11 6.15 -14.38 -7.26
N LEU A 12 6.70 -13.57 -8.18
CA LEU A 12 6.42 -13.68 -9.62
C LEU A 12 6.90 -15.02 -10.20
N LEU A 13 8.04 -15.52 -9.73
CA LEU A 13 8.56 -16.83 -10.19
C LEU A 13 7.63 -17.97 -9.75
N LEU A 14 7.09 -17.88 -8.55
CA LEU A 14 6.16 -18.89 -8.04
C LEU A 14 4.80 -18.83 -8.76
N ALA A 15 4.35 -17.62 -9.11
CA ALA A 15 3.12 -17.43 -9.87
C ALA A 15 3.28 -17.94 -11.30
N GLU A 16 4.42 -17.68 -11.97
CA GLU A 16 4.72 -18.19 -13.31
C GLU A 16 4.77 -19.72 -13.34
N ALA A 17 5.26 -20.34 -12.25
CA ALA A 17 5.28 -21.79 -12.08
C ALA A 17 3.91 -22.40 -11.70
N GLY A 18 2.84 -21.60 -11.59
CA GLY A 18 1.50 -22.05 -11.17
C GLY A 18 1.39 -22.45 -9.70
N LEU A 19 2.42 -22.25 -8.90
CA LEU A 19 2.45 -22.68 -7.50
C LEU A 19 1.56 -21.85 -6.58
N LEU A 20 1.14 -20.65 -7.02
CA LEU A 20 0.32 -19.72 -6.25
C LEU A 20 -1.16 -19.69 -6.65
N ASP A 21 -1.58 -20.50 -7.63
CA ASP A 21 -2.97 -20.54 -8.08
C ASP A 21 -3.91 -20.91 -6.94
N GLY A 22 -4.96 -20.09 -6.74
CA GLY A 22 -5.94 -20.22 -5.67
C GLY A 22 -5.43 -19.85 -4.27
N LYS A 23 -4.14 -19.49 -4.12
CA LYS A 23 -3.50 -19.22 -2.82
C LYS A 23 -3.32 -17.72 -2.57
N GLU A 24 -3.31 -17.36 -1.29
CA GLU A 24 -2.93 -16.01 -0.88
C GLU A 24 -1.43 -15.80 -1.07
N THR A 25 -1.07 -14.63 -1.55
CA THR A 25 0.33 -14.23 -1.73
C THR A 25 0.53 -12.74 -1.47
N THR A 26 1.76 -12.36 -1.21
CA THR A 26 2.22 -10.97 -1.23
C THR A 26 3.48 -10.84 -2.09
N SER A 27 3.80 -9.62 -2.44
CA SER A 27 5.00 -9.22 -3.17
C SER A 27 5.36 -7.80 -2.74
N HIS A 28 6.41 -7.23 -3.29
CA HIS A 28 6.66 -5.80 -3.10
C HIS A 28 5.43 -4.98 -3.54
N TRP A 29 5.00 -4.02 -2.71
CA TRP A 29 3.77 -3.23 -2.93
C TRP A 29 3.66 -2.63 -4.35
N GLY A 30 4.79 -2.21 -4.94
CA GLY A 30 4.82 -1.66 -6.31
C GLY A 30 4.56 -2.67 -7.43
N PHE A 31 4.55 -3.98 -7.13
CA PHE A 31 4.36 -5.05 -8.12
C PHE A 31 3.07 -5.85 -7.91
N THR A 32 2.36 -5.63 -6.80
CA THR A 32 1.17 -6.40 -6.43
C THR A 32 0.04 -6.28 -7.44
N GLU A 33 -0.20 -5.09 -8.00
CA GLU A 33 -1.22 -4.89 -9.04
C GLU A 33 -0.84 -5.59 -10.35
N GLY A 34 0.43 -5.54 -10.75
CA GLY A 34 0.94 -6.24 -11.93
C GLY A 34 0.81 -7.75 -11.77
N LEU A 35 1.13 -8.26 -10.58
CA LEU A 35 0.97 -9.68 -10.22
C LEU A 35 -0.51 -10.11 -10.33
N ALA A 36 -1.43 -9.36 -9.73
CA ALA A 36 -2.86 -9.67 -9.77
C ALA A 36 -3.43 -9.64 -11.20
N ARG A 37 -2.98 -8.71 -12.05
CA ARG A 37 -3.42 -8.64 -13.45
C ARG A 37 -2.89 -9.78 -14.31
N ARG A 38 -1.62 -10.14 -14.13
CA ARG A 38 -0.97 -11.17 -14.92
C ARG A 38 -1.40 -12.59 -14.52
N TYR A 39 -1.69 -12.79 -13.22
CA TYR A 39 -2.06 -14.09 -12.67
C TYR A 39 -3.39 -13.99 -11.89
N PRO A 40 -4.53 -13.95 -12.60
CA PRO A 40 -5.84 -13.70 -11.98
C PRO A 40 -6.31 -14.83 -11.05
N ALA A 41 -5.73 -16.02 -11.15
CA ALA A 41 -5.97 -17.14 -10.24
C ALA A 41 -5.31 -16.95 -8.86
N VAL A 42 -4.36 -16.03 -8.73
CA VAL A 42 -3.62 -15.78 -7.49
C VAL A 42 -4.34 -14.75 -6.62
N LYS A 43 -4.50 -15.04 -5.33
CA LYS A 43 -5.15 -14.13 -4.36
C LYS A 43 -4.14 -13.16 -3.76
N VAL A 44 -3.88 -12.05 -4.46
CA VAL A 44 -2.85 -11.09 -4.05
C VAL A 44 -3.33 -10.22 -2.89
N GLN A 45 -2.58 -10.24 -1.79
CA GLN A 45 -2.77 -9.45 -0.57
C GLN A 45 -1.69 -8.36 -0.48
N GLY A 46 -1.86 -7.30 -1.27
CA GLY A 46 -0.85 -6.24 -1.43
C GLY A 46 -0.50 -5.46 -0.15
N ASN A 47 -1.35 -5.54 0.87
CA ASN A 47 -1.12 -4.87 2.15
C ASN A 47 -0.29 -5.71 3.15
N ARG A 48 -0.15 -7.01 2.94
CA ARG A 48 0.56 -7.90 3.88
C ARG A 48 2.07 -7.83 3.64
N ALA A 49 2.82 -7.63 4.72
CA ALA A 49 4.29 -7.67 4.69
C ALA A 49 4.82 -9.10 4.52
N PHE A 50 4.10 -10.09 5.06
CA PHE A 50 4.46 -11.49 5.02
C PHE A 50 3.22 -12.38 4.88
N ILE A 51 3.34 -13.46 4.11
CA ILE A 51 2.32 -14.52 3.98
C ILE A 51 3.02 -15.88 3.94
N ALA A 52 2.51 -16.82 4.73
CA ALA A 52 2.79 -18.24 4.61
C ALA A 52 1.51 -18.96 4.18
N THR A 53 1.56 -19.76 3.11
CA THR A 53 0.41 -20.38 2.46
C THR A 53 0.73 -21.78 1.91
N GLY A 54 -0.28 -22.42 1.35
CA GLY A 54 -0.19 -23.78 0.82
C GLY A 54 -0.25 -24.83 1.92
N GLU A 55 -0.25 -26.11 1.53
CA GLU A 55 -0.30 -27.23 2.45
C GLU A 55 0.91 -27.19 3.40
N GLY A 56 0.65 -27.23 4.71
CA GLY A 56 1.68 -27.10 5.73
C GLY A 56 2.45 -25.77 5.68
N GLN A 57 1.87 -24.70 5.10
CA GLN A 57 2.49 -23.38 4.97
C GLN A 57 3.90 -23.44 4.34
N ARG A 58 4.05 -24.23 3.29
CA ARG A 58 5.36 -24.44 2.63
C ARG A 58 5.77 -23.36 1.65
N LEU A 59 4.85 -22.50 1.27
CA LEU A 59 5.10 -21.35 0.40
C LEU A 59 5.09 -20.09 1.26
N MET A 60 6.20 -19.39 1.33
CA MET A 60 6.39 -18.24 2.19
C MET A 60 6.84 -17.05 1.34
N MET A 61 6.12 -15.95 1.40
CA MET A 61 6.41 -14.75 0.65
C MET A 61 6.51 -13.55 1.59
N ALA A 62 7.62 -12.84 1.52
CA ALA A 62 7.77 -11.50 2.08
C ALA A 62 7.54 -10.43 1.01
N GLY A 63 7.03 -9.29 1.44
CA GLY A 63 6.80 -8.12 0.60
C GLY A 63 8.08 -7.41 0.17
N GLY A 64 8.04 -6.08 0.10
CA GLY A 64 9.17 -5.25 -0.31
C GLY A 64 10.09 -4.81 0.83
N GLY A 65 11.21 -4.20 0.48
CA GLY A 65 12.13 -3.60 1.42
C GLY A 65 12.71 -4.59 2.42
N THR A 66 12.66 -4.26 3.70
CA THR A 66 13.24 -5.04 4.81
C THR A 66 12.38 -6.22 5.27
N THR A 67 11.22 -6.46 4.67
CA THR A 67 10.30 -7.55 5.07
C THR A 67 10.90 -8.96 4.88
N TRP A 68 12.01 -9.10 4.14
CA TRP A 68 12.78 -10.34 4.11
C TRP A 68 13.32 -10.73 5.49
N MET A 69 13.52 -9.76 6.41
CA MET A 69 13.92 -10.02 7.78
C MET A 69 12.81 -10.75 8.55
N ASP A 70 11.54 -10.37 8.32
CA ASP A 70 10.38 -11.09 8.89
C ASP A 70 10.35 -12.54 8.42
N LEU A 71 10.61 -12.74 7.12
CA LEU A 71 10.75 -14.09 6.56
C LEU A 71 11.88 -14.87 7.24
N GLY A 72 13.03 -14.23 7.44
CA GLY A 72 14.18 -14.83 8.13
C GLY A 72 13.83 -15.21 9.58
N LEU A 73 13.23 -14.30 10.34
CA LEU A 73 12.80 -14.58 11.72
C LEU A 73 11.74 -15.68 11.78
N TYR A 74 10.80 -15.68 10.83
CA TYR A 74 9.79 -16.74 10.74
C TYR A 74 10.43 -18.12 10.47
N LEU A 75 11.40 -18.19 9.56
CA LEU A 75 12.12 -19.44 9.27
C LEU A 75 12.91 -19.93 10.50
N ILE A 76 13.59 -19.02 11.20
CA ILE A 76 14.30 -19.36 12.44
C ILE A 76 13.30 -19.87 13.49
N ALA A 77 12.20 -19.15 13.72
CA ALA A 77 11.18 -19.57 14.68
C ALA A 77 10.60 -20.93 14.36
N ARG A 78 10.38 -21.22 13.07
CA ARG A 78 9.77 -22.45 12.61
C ARG A 78 10.69 -23.68 12.67
N PHE A 79 11.97 -23.52 12.33
CA PHE A 79 12.89 -24.66 12.18
C PHE A 79 13.87 -24.82 13.33
N ILE A 80 14.13 -23.75 14.09
CA ILE A 80 15.08 -23.77 15.20
C ILE A 80 14.33 -23.54 16.53
N GLY A 81 13.40 -22.60 16.57
CA GLY A 81 12.59 -22.28 17.75
C GLY A 81 12.37 -20.78 17.95
N MET A 82 11.32 -20.46 18.70
CA MET A 82 10.91 -19.06 18.94
C MET A 82 11.96 -18.28 19.75
N ASP A 83 12.57 -18.93 20.76
CA ASP A 83 13.57 -18.28 21.62
C ASP A 83 14.79 -17.82 20.81
N GLU A 84 15.22 -18.61 19.83
CA GLU A 84 16.32 -18.26 18.96
C GLU A 84 15.93 -17.12 18.01
N ALA A 85 14.72 -17.14 17.46
CA ALA A 85 14.22 -16.03 16.65
C ALA A 85 14.19 -14.71 17.43
N ILE A 86 13.73 -14.73 18.68
CA ILE A 86 13.73 -13.57 19.58
C ILE A 86 15.17 -13.11 19.87
N ARG A 87 16.09 -14.06 20.14
CA ARG A 87 17.50 -13.75 20.38
C ARG A 87 18.13 -13.05 19.18
N ILE A 88 17.90 -13.56 17.98
CA ILE A 88 18.40 -12.98 16.73
C ILE A 88 17.77 -11.59 16.49
N ALA A 89 16.44 -11.45 16.68
CA ALA A 89 15.77 -10.18 16.55
C ALA A 89 16.39 -9.10 17.45
N LYS A 90 16.67 -9.43 18.73
CA LYS A 90 17.32 -8.53 19.67
C LYS A 90 18.77 -8.21 19.29
N LEU A 91 19.54 -9.21 18.86
CA LEU A 91 20.95 -9.05 18.50
C LEU A 91 21.13 -8.12 17.29
N TYR A 92 20.26 -8.22 16.30
CA TYR A 92 20.34 -7.45 15.07
C TYR A 92 19.38 -6.25 15.02
N LEU A 93 18.67 -5.95 16.13
CA LEU A 93 17.69 -4.86 16.24
C LEU A 93 16.60 -4.94 15.15
N VAL A 94 16.19 -6.16 14.81
CA VAL A 94 15.13 -6.40 13.82
C VAL A 94 13.79 -6.32 14.52
N GLU A 95 12.94 -5.41 14.05
CA GLU A 95 11.55 -5.34 14.46
C GLU A 95 10.67 -6.12 13.47
N TRP A 96 9.76 -6.95 13.99
CA TRP A 96 8.73 -7.59 13.18
C TRP A 96 7.77 -6.54 12.59
N HIS A 97 7.50 -6.61 11.28
CA HIS A 97 6.59 -5.67 10.64
C HIS A 97 5.12 -6.03 10.96
N GLU A 98 4.60 -5.51 12.06
CA GLU A 98 3.17 -5.61 12.41
C GLU A 98 2.30 -4.76 11.48
N SER A 99 2.85 -3.68 10.94
CA SER A 99 2.15 -2.76 10.07
C SER A 99 2.17 -3.20 8.60
N SER A 100 1.10 -2.81 7.89
CA SER A 100 1.00 -3.01 6.44
C SER A 100 2.19 -2.38 5.70
N GLN A 101 2.70 -3.06 4.66
CA GLN A 101 3.70 -2.46 3.77
C GLN A 101 3.20 -1.22 3.03
N HIS A 102 1.88 -0.99 2.96
CA HIS A 102 1.29 0.24 2.42
C HIS A 102 1.68 1.50 3.20
N ALA A 103 2.14 1.38 4.46
CA ALA A 103 2.72 2.51 5.18
C ALA A 103 3.94 3.10 4.45
N PHE A 104 4.65 2.29 3.67
CA PHE A 104 5.86 2.66 2.94
C PHE A 104 5.63 2.85 1.42
N SER A 105 4.40 2.61 0.93
CA SER A 105 4.08 2.81 -0.47
C SER A 105 3.85 4.28 -0.80
N TYR A 106 4.23 4.71 -2.01
CA TYR A 106 3.72 5.95 -2.59
C TYR A 106 2.88 5.63 -3.82
N LEU A 107 1.99 6.54 -4.16
CA LEU A 107 1.27 6.48 -5.42
C LEU A 107 2.26 6.63 -6.58
N CYS A 108 2.69 5.51 -7.13
CA CYS A 108 3.20 5.48 -8.49
C CYS A 108 2.01 5.58 -9.44
N SER A 109 1.34 6.73 -9.47
CA SER A 109 0.30 6.95 -10.47
C SER A 109 0.99 7.03 -11.81
N LYS A 110 0.74 6.06 -12.69
CA LYS A 110 1.01 6.20 -14.12
C LYS A 110 0.13 7.35 -14.60
N ARG A 111 0.68 8.57 -14.60
CA ARG A 111 0.01 9.76 -15.16
C ARG A 111 -0.05 9.70 -16.69
N GLN A 112 0.76 8.83 -17.32
CA GLN A 112 0.74 8.61 -18.76
C GLN A 112 -0.19 7.45 -19.08
N ASN A 113 -1.30 7.76 -19.72
CA ASN A 113 -2.20 6.81 -20.36
C ASN A 113 -2.55 7.35 -21.75
N ASP A 114 -2.97 6.45 -22.65
CA ASP A 114 -3.32 6.79 -24.03
C ASP A 114 -4.66 7.52 -24.16
N ASP A 115 -5.41 7.68 -23.08
CA ASP A 115 -6.68 8.41 -23.04
C ASP A 115 -6.44 9.86 -22.58
N ALA A 116 -6.30 10.78 -23.53
CA ALA A 116 -5.99 12.18 -23.25
C ALA A 116 -6.99 12.84 -22.30
N VAL A 117 -8.30 12.56 -22.43
CA VAL A 117 -9.35 13.12 -21.57
C VAL A 117 -9.17 12.66 -20.12
N ILE A 118 -8.80 11.37 -19.93
CA ILE A 118 -8.56 10.84 -18.59
C ILE A 118 -7.22 11.35 -18.05
N ALA A 119 -6.19 11.51 -18.88
CA ALA A 119 -4.92 12.09 -18.47
C ALA A 119 -5.09 13.53 -17.95
N GLU A 120 -5.82 14.38 -18.68
CA GLU A 120 -6.18 15.73 -18.23
C GLU A 120 -6.99 15.71 -16.93
N SER A 121 -7.96 14.79 -16.85
CA SER A 121 -8.76 14.61 -15.64
C SER A 121 -7.92 14.19 -14.43
N GLN A 122 -6.90 13.33 -14.59
CA GLN A 122 -5.98 12.97 -13.51
C GLN A 122 -5.19 14.18 -13.01
N VAL A 123 -4.72 15.04 -13.91
CA VAL A 123 -4.02 16.28 -13.54
C VAL A 123 -4.96 17.20 -12.74
N TRP A 124 -6.18 17.39 -13.24
CA TRP A 124 -7.18 18.24 -12.58
C TRP A 124 -7.54 17.69 -11.19
N LEU A 125 -7.80 16.38 -11.06
CA LEU A 125 -8.09 15.72 -9.80
C LEU A 125 -6.93 15.83 -8.79
N ALA A 126 -5.68 15.75 -9.27
CA ALA A 126 -4.51 15.91 -8.41
C ALA A 126 -4.36 17.35 -7.86
N GLN A 127 -4.92 18.34 -8.54
CA GLN A 127 -4.92 19.74 -8.11
C GLN A 127 -6.13 20.13 -7.27
N ASN A 128 -7.19 19.28 -7.25
CA ASN A 128 -8.48 19.59 -6.65
C ASN A 128 -9.01 18.44 -5.76
N TYR A 129 -8.12 17.59 -5.26
CA TYR A 129 -8.50 16.40 -4.48
C TYR A 129 -9.19 16.74 -3.15
N ASP A 130 -8.91 17.91 -2.59
CA ASP A 130 -9.41 18.42 -1.31
C ASP A 130 -10.86 18.92 -1.38
N GLN A 131 -11.40 19.19 -2.56
CA GLN A 131 -12.77 19.67 -2.73
C GLN A 131 -13.81 18.64 -2.26
N SER A 132 -15.01 19.10 -1.94
CA SER A 132 -16.10 18.26 -1.41
C SER A 132 -16.58 17.18 -2.40
N ALA A 133 -16.60 17.47 -3.69
CA ALA A 133 -17.09 16.56 -4.73
C ALA A 133 -16.21 16.57 -6.00
N PRO A 134 -14.91 16.26 -5.89
CA PRO A 134 -13.97 16.45 -6.99
C PRO A 134 -14.28 15.51 -8.18
N VAL A 135 -14.80 14.32 -7.93
CA VAL A 135 -15.17 13.38 -9.00
C VAL A 135 -16.32 13.92 -9.85
N ASN A 136 -17.35 14.52 -9.24
CA ASN A 136 -18.47 15.10 -9.96
C ASN A 136 -18.02 16.28 -10.83
N ALA A 137 -17.14 17.12 -10.31
CA ALA A 137 -16.56 18.22 -11.08
C ALA A 137 -15.70 17.70 -12.25
N ALA A 138 -14.88 16.68 -12.03
CA ALA A 138 -14.07 16.07 -13.09
C ALA A 138 -14.94 15.44 -14.20
N ILE A 139 -16.04 14.76 -13.84
CA ILE A 139 -17.02 14.23 -14.82
C ILE A 139 -17.55 15.38 -15.68
N LYS A 140 -18.01 16.47 -15.04
CA LYS A 140 -18.54 17.63 -15.76
C LYS A 140 -17.50 18.25 -16.72
N ASN A 141 -16.27 18.41 -16.25
CA ASN A 141 -15.19 18.99 -17.04
C ASN A 141 -14.77 18.11 -18.22
N SER A 142 -14.90 16.79 -18.10
CA SER A 142 -14.54 15.84 -19.15
C SER A 142 -15.48 15.85 -20.35
N GLY A 143 -16.68 16.42 -20.23
CA GLY A 143 -17.74 16.37 -21.24
C GLY A 143 -18.32 14.97 -21.47
N LEU A 144 -17.96 13.99 -20.67
CA LEU A 144 -18.45 12.61 -20.79
C LEU A 144 -19.67 12.38 -19.90
N SER A 145 -20.51 11.40 -20.27
CA SER A 145 -21.49 10.87 -19.33
C SER A 145 -20.77 10.17 -18.17
N GLU A 146 -21.38 10.18 -16.97
CA GLU A 146 -20.82 9.56 -15.77
C GLU A 146 -20.39 8.10 -16.01
N ARG A 147 -21.26 7.30 -16.64
CA ARG A 147 -20.97 5.88 -16.97
C ARG A 147 -19.74 5.75 -17.88
N SER A 148 -19.62 6.60 -18.90
CA SER A 148 -18.49 6.58 -19.82
C SER A 148 -17.21 7.02 -19.15
N TYR A 149 -17.27 8.07 -18.31
CA TYR A 149 -16.14 8.56 -17.53
C TYR A 149 -15.59 7.49 -16.59
N ILE A 150 -16.44 6.89 -15.75
CA ILE A 150 -16.03 5.85 -14.79
C ILE A 150 -15.38 4.67 -15.50
N ARG A 151 -15.98 4.19 -16.61
CA ARG A 151 -15.44 3.08 -17.39
C ARG A 151 -14.08 3.42 -17.99
N ARG A 152 -13.95 4.58 -18.67
CA ARG A 152 -12.68 5.02 -19.28
C ARG A 152 -11.61 5.25 -18.23
N PHE A 153 -11.96 5.90 -17.12
CA PHE A 153 -11.04 6.15 -16.02
C PHE A 153 -10.50 4.84 -15.44
N LYS A 154 -11.38 3.86 -15.21
CA LYS A 154 -10.97 2.54 -14.70
C LYS A 154 -10.10 1.79 -15.71
N ASN A 155 -10.42 1.86 -17.00
CA ASN A 155 -9.60 1.22 -18.04
C ASN A 155 -8.21 1.85 -18.14
N ALA A 156 -8.12 3.18 -18.05
CA ALA A 156 -6.88 3.93 -18.18
C ALA A 156 -5.98 3.84 -16.93
N THR A 157 -6.58 3.82 -15.72
CA THR A 157 -5.85 3.93 -14.46
C THR A 157 -5.81 2.63 -13.65
N GLY A 158 -6.68 1.68 -13.95
CA GLY A 158 -6.87 0.45 -13.18
C GLY A 158 -7.78 0.60 -11.95
N MET A 159 -8.23 1.82 -11.62
CA MET A 159 -9.06 2.10 -10.43
C MET A 159 -10.21 3.04 -10.75
N THR A 160 -11.23 3.05 -9.91
CA THR A 160 -12.34 4.00 -10.05
C THR A 160 -11.89 5.43 -9.70
N PRO A 161 -12.57 6.49 -10.21
CA PRO A 161 -12.25 7.87 -9.85
C PRO A 161 -12.30 8.15 -8.35
N ILE A 162 -13.24 7.52 -7.63
CA ILE A 162 -13.36 7.64 -6.17
C ILE A 162 -12.17 7.02 -5.48
N GLU A 163 -11.75 5.81 -5.88
CA GLU A 163 -10.55 5.16 -5.34
C GLU A 163 -9.29 5.99 -5.60
N TYR A 164 -9.20 6.60 -6.77
CA TYR A 164 -8.09 7.49 -7.14
C TYR A 164 -8.00 8.71 -6.20
N ILE A 165 -9.12 9.41 -5.96
CA ILE A 165 -9.18 10.54 -5.02
C ILE A 165 -8.84 10.11 -3.59
N LEU A 166 -9.40 8.99 -3.12
CA LEU A 166 -9.08 8.48 -1.78
C LEU A 166 -7.59 8.19 -1.64
N ASN A 167 -6.96 7.66 -2.67
CA ASN A 167 -5.52 7.43 -2.67
C ASN A 167 -4.72 8.74 -2.64
N LEU A 168 -5.09 9.74 -3.46
CA LEU A 168 -4.45 11.06 -3.43
C LEU A 168 -4.53 11.69 -2.03
N ARG A 169 -5.72 11.71 -1.42
CA ARG A 169 -5.92 12.25 -0.07
C ARG A 169 -5.07 11.54 0.99
N ILE A 170 -4.94 10.23 0.90
CA ILE A 170 -4.11 9.47 1.82
C ILE A 170 -2.63 9.77 1.64
N GLU A 171 -2.13 9.91 0.40
CA GLU A 171 -0.73 10.25 0.16
C GLU A 171 -0.40 11.67 0.62
N GLU A 172 -1.27 12.64 0.38
CA GLU A 172 -1.10 14.00 0.90
C GLU A 172 -1.15 14.04 2.43
N ALA A 173 -2.05 13.27 3.05
CA ALA A 173 -2.10 13.12 4.50
C ALA A 173 -0.80 12.52 5.05
N LYS A 174 -0.21 11.52 4.40
CA LYS A 174 1.09 10.97 4.79
C LYS A 174 2.16 12.04 4.76
N GLN A 175 2.24 12.84 3.69
CA GLN A 175 3.20 13.92 3.56
C GLN A 175 3.03 14.96 4.67
N LEU A 176 1.80 15.38 4.99
CA LEU A 176 1.53 16.31 6.09
C LEU A 176 1.93 15.72 7.44
N LEU A 177 1.63 14.44 7.67
CA LEU A 177 2.00 13.74 8.91
C LEU A 177 3.51 13.59 9.09
N GLU A 178 4.27 13.45 8.00
CA GLU A 178 5.73 13.34 7.98
C GLU A 178 6.45 14.69 8.13
N THR A 179 5.79 15.78 7.73
CA THR A 179 6.44 17.09 7.61
C THR A 179 5.97 18.13 8.60
N THR A 180 4.81 17.91 9.24
CA THR A 180 4.17 18.89 10.13
C THR A 180 3.74 18.28 11.46
N THR A 181 3.48 19.15 12.44
CA THR A 181 2.93 18.79 13.76
C THR A 181 1.48 19.25 13.95
N ILE A 182 0.80 19.71 12.89
CA ILE A 182 -0.60 20.16 12.98
C ILE A 182 -1.52 19.03 13.53
N PRO A 183 -2.61 19.35 14.22
CA PRO A 183 -3.56 18.35 14.72
C PRO A 183 -4.03 17.39 13.63
N ILE A 184 -4.38 16.17 14.00
CA ILE A 184 -4.88 15.15 13.04
C ILE A 184 -6.17 15.62 12.37
N GLU A 185 -7.00 16.32 13.10
CA GLU A 185 -8.23 16.94 12.63
C GLU A 185 -7.94 17.96 11.51
N ALA A 186 -6.92 18.78 11.69
CA ALA A 186 -6.50 19.74 10.68
C ALA A 186 -5.88 19.03 9.44
N VAL A 187 -5.17 17.92 9.63
CA VAL A 187 -4.71 17.09 8.49
C VAL A 187 -5.93 16.58 7.72
N ALA A 188 -6.93 16.03 8.40
CA ALA A 188 -8.13 15.51 7.77
C ALA A 188 -8.85 16.58 6.94
N GLU A 189 -9.05 17.78 7.51
CA GLU A 189 -9.65 18.91 6.83
C GLU A 189 -8.84 19.34 5.60
N THR A 190 -7.53 19.51 5.76
CA THR A 190 -6.61 19.93 4.67
C THR A 190 -6.69 18.98 3.47
N VAL A 191 -6.86 17.68 3.71
CA VAL A 191 -6.97 16.70 2.63
C VAL A 191 -8.42 16.43 2.19
N GLY A 192 -9.37 17.27 2.60
CA GLY A 192 -10.75 17.28 2.10
C GLY A 192 -11.71 16.34 2.82
N TYR A 193 -11.42 15.94 4.07
CA TYR A 193 -12.38 15.22 4.92
C TYR A 193 -13.07 16.18 5.89
N GLN A 194 -14.38 16.14 5.92
CA GLN A 194 -15.19 16.92 6.87
C GLN A 194 -15.28 16.26 8.26
N ASP A 195 -15.03 14.95 8.33
CA ASP A 195 -15.10 14.15 9.55
C ASP A 195 -13.75 13.44 9.77
N ALA A 196 -13.08 13.84 10.85
CA ALA A 196 -11.79 13.28 11.26
C ALA A 196 -11.90 11.80 11.67
N SER A 197 -13.03 11.35 12.19
CA SER A 197 -13.25 9.95 12.55
C SER A 197 -13.31 9.08 11.30
N PHE A 198 -14.03 9.55 10.28
CA PHE A 198 -14.11 8.89 8.99
C PHE A 198 -12.73 8.86 8.28
N PHE A 199 -11.99 9.97 8.34
CA PHE A 199 -10.60 10.02 7.87
C PHE A 199 -9.73 8.97 8.57
N ASN A 200 -9.75 8.89 9.91
CA ASN A 200 -8.99 7.93 10.68
C ASN A 200 -9.26 6.48 10.22
N LEU A 201 -10.53 6.11 10.04
CA LEU A 201 -10.93 4.79 9.56
C LEU A 201 -10.38 4.51 8.14
N LYS A 202 -10.51 5.48 7.22
CA LYS A 202 -10.03 5.33 5.84
C LYS A 202 -8.52 5.24 5.78
N PHE A 203 -7.82 6.09 6.53
CA PHE A 203 -6.37 6.08 6.62
C PHE A 203 -5.88 4.74 7.19
N GLN A 204 -6.41 4.30 8.34
CA GLN A 204 -6.03 3.03 8.96
C GLN A 204 -6.31 1.83 8.05
N LYS A 205 -7.47 1.80 7.40
CA LYS A 205 -7.80 0.72 6.44
C LYS A 205 -6.82 0.66 5.27
N LYS A 206 -6.36 1.81 4.79
CA LYS A 206 -5.48 1.89 3.62
C LYS A 206 -4.01 1.71 3.97
N VAL A 207 -3.56 2.29 5.08
CA VAL A 207 -2.15 2.37 5.48
C VAL A 207 -1.76 1.25 6.46
N GLY A 208 -2.72 0.73 7.22
CA GLY A 208 -2.48 -0.27 8.28
C GLY A 208 -2.07 0.33 9.62
N LEU A 209 -1.92 1.67 9.70
CA LEU A 209 -1.60 2.42 10.91
C LEU A 209 -2.63 3.54 11.08
N THR A 210 -2.91 3.94 12.32
CA THR A 210 -3.63 5.20 12.55
C THR A 210 -2.76 6.39 12.14
N PRO A 211 -3.33 7.57 11.80
CA PRO A 211 -2.54 8.77 11.49
C PRO A 211 -1.54 9.14 12.59
N ALA A 212 -1.94 9.00 13.87
CA ALA A 212 -1.06 9.27 15.00
C ALA A 212 0.12 8.28 15.09
N GLN A 213 -0.12 6.98 14.85
CA GLN A 213 0.93 5.96 14.80
C GLN A 213 1.87 6.21 13.63
N TYR A 214 1.31 6.56 12.45
CA TYR A 214 2.07 6.89 11.26
C TYR A 214 3.00 8.09 11.51
N ARG A 215 2.46 9.19 12.06
CA ARG A 215 3.24 10.37 12.44
C ARG A 215 4.38 10.02 13.38
N ARG A 216 4.10 9.31 14.47
CA ARG A 216 5.12 8.90 15.45
C ARG A 216 6.25 8.11 14.81
N LYS A 217 5.93 7.24 13.84
CA LYS A 217 6.91 6.41 13.14
C LYS A 217 7.83 7.23 12.23
N PHE A 218 7.29 8.16 11.45
CA PHE A 218 8.04 8.83 10.39
C PHE A 218 8.52 10.24 10.76
N LEU A 219 7.75 11.02 11.52
CA LEU A 219 8.20 12.34 11.98
C LEU A 219 9.33 12.21 12.99
N GLY A 220 9.32 11.22 13.87
CA GLY A 220 10.37 10.94 14.84
C GLY A 220 11.75 10.73 14.20
N LEU A 221 11.81 10.08 13.05
CA LEU A 221 13.04 9.90 12.28
C LEU A 221 13.61 11.26 11.81
N ARG A 222 12.75 12.16 11.38
CA ARG A 222 13.15 13.51 10.92
C ARG A 222 13.67 14.38 12.06
N GLU A 223 13.10 14.27 13.25
CA GLU A 223 13.57 14.99 14.43
C GLU A 223 14.95 14.51 14.91
N LEU A 224 15.22 13.22 14.82
CA LEU A 224 16.54 12.67 15.13
C LEU A 224 17.64 13.23 14.23
N LEU A 225 17.35 13.45 12.95
CA LEU A 225 18.31 14.02 11.99
C LEU A 225 18.49 15.53 12.13
N ARG A 226 17.53 16.26 12.73
CA ARG A 226 17.63 17.71 12.99
C ARG A 226 18.45 18.06 14.22
N LYS A 227 18.66 17.12 15.15
CA LYS A 227 19.45 17.31 16.39
C LYS A 227 20.96 17.11 16.19
N ARG A 228 21.41 16.93 14.95
CA ARG A 228 22.81 16.92 14.54
C ARG A 228 23.16 18.24 13.84
#